data_9322a4fc7e0bb977d2894c18d93b95d3
#
_entry.id   9322a4fc7e0bb977d2894c18d93b95d3
#
_cell.length_a   1.000
_cell.length_b   1.000
_cell.length_c   1.000
_cell.angle_alpha   90.00
_cell.angle_beta   90.00
_cell.angle_gamma   90.00
#
_symmetry.space_group_name_H-M   'P 1'
#
loop_
_entity.id
_entity.type
_entity.pdbx_description
1 polymer ?
#
loop_
_entity_poly.entity_id
_entity_poly.type
_entity_poly.pdbx_seq_one_letter_code
_entity_poly.pdbx_strand_id
1 'polypeptide(L)'
;MKTIKRICLCLALVMSVACFAACGERGGGGTFTYEELMAKFEGDIEQNATIRVLDNQMAIETGHLQEVLDAFNEKYKEYNVNAVDANMDQYVDLEQNGPDGYGPDVLYQANDMLMRYAEGGHVLPLPMDELDTEEIPETVMDAYKMETYGMDLYYGMPVAQQSTVLTYRKDLLPENWEEEWDDNQNGVPDMVENMNDLYAYSAQVKEESGGDKYGLYMSLVDQYFNSGYLLSFGAYVFGETHDDIGLNADGAEVGLNLFRDLAGVVGSTCINQNATTQVATYLTDSKGTVFCTIGTPDWLTTFRENLSATYVKSGMSREEADKAAEENLVVVDPPRLPNDGDIKKAITDMETETFEPTTMGGVNAFSISSYTKYPKACLAFVKFVSEYENLKWRSEALGAVPARTDLAE
;
A
#
# COMPACT_ATOMS: atom_id res chain seq x y z
N MET A 1 -14.02 -68.13 2.22
CA MET A 1 -12.85 -67.28 2.55
C MET A 1 -12.16 -66.62 1.37
N LYS A 2 -11.98 -67.22 0.21
CA LYS A 2 -11.32 -66.59 -0.97
C LYS A 2 -12.16 -65.51 -1.63
N THR A 3 -13.48 -65.63 -1.63
CA THR A 3 -14.42 -64.68 -2.26
C THR A 3 -14.55 -63.36 -1.45
N ILE A 4 -14.59 -63.45 -0.12
CA ILE A 4 -14.64 -62.29 0.79
C ILE A 4 -13.36 -61.47 0.71
N LYS A 5 -12.17 -62.10 0.59
CA LYS A 5 -10.89 -61.39 0.39
C LYS A 5 -10.82 -60.64 -0.92
N ARG A 6 -11.45 -61.12 -1.99
CA ARG A 6 -11.50 -60.39 -3.28
C ARG A 6 -12.44 -59.22 -3.26
N ILE A 7 -13.58 -59.27 -2.57
CA ILE A 7 -14.51 -58.17 -2.39
C ILE A 7 -13.90 -57.07 -1.52
N CYS A 8 -13.19 -57.41 -0.42
CA CYS A 8 -12.48 -56.46 0.40
C CYS A 8 -11.33 -55.75 -0.36
N LEU A 9 -10.63 -56.47 -1.27
CA LEU A 9 -9.56 -55.89 -2.07
C LEU A 9 -10.10 -54.91 -3.13
N CYS A 10 -11.23 -55.22 -3.76
CA CYS A 10 -11.88 -54.34 -4.70
C CYS A 10 -12.47 -53.10 -4.01
N LEU A 11 -13.04 -53.22 -2.81
CA LEU A 11 -13.51 -52.06 -2.02
C LEU A 11 -12.33 -51.17 -1.54
N ALA A 12 -11.21 -51.76 -1.16
CA ALA A 12 -10.02 -50.98 -0.78
C ALA A 12 -9.39 -50.25 -1.99
N LEU A 13 -9.43 -50.86 -3.20
CA LEU A 13 -8.95 -50.21 -4.42
C LEU A 13 -9.87 -49.08 -4.87
N VAL A 14 -11.20 -49.19 -4.74
CA VAL A 14 -12.16 -48.15 -5.04
C VAL A 14 -12.05 -46.97 -4.04
N MET A 15 -11.83 -47.28 -2.75
CA MET A 15 -11.56 -46.21 -1.77
C MET A 15 -10.21 -45.52 -1.96
N SER A 16 -9.16 -46.21 -2.42
CA SER A 16 -7.87 -45.58 -2.70
C SER A 16 -7.93 -44.69 -3.96
N VAL A 17 -8.71 -45.06 -4.98
CA VAL A 17 -8.91 -44.20 -6.17
C VAL A 17 -9.77 -42.98 -5.83
N ALA A 18 -10.75 -43.13 -4.93
CA ALA A 18 -11.53 -41.98 -4.44
C ALA A 18 -10.71 -41.02 -3.55
N CYS A 19 -9.71 -41.55 -2.81
CA CYS A 19 -8.79 -40.69 -2.03
C CYS A 19 -7.73 -39.96 -2.89
N PHE A 20 -7.36 -40.49 -4.06
CA PHE A 20 -6.42 -39.81 -4.97
C PHE A 20 -7.11 -38.76 -5.84
N ALA A 21 -8.43 -38.81 -6.03
CA ALA A 21 -9.21 -37.76 -6.69
C ALA A 21 -9.55 -36.60 -5.72
N ALA A 22 -9.34 -36.77 -4.40
CA ALA A 22 -9.61 -35.73 -3.40
C ALA A 22 -8.36 -34.95 -2.95
N CYS A 23 -7.19 -35.22 -3.50
CA CYS A 23 -5.95 -34.50 -3.16
C CYS A 23 -5.48 -33.51 -4.23
N GLY A 24 -6.37 -33.02 -5.08
CA GLY A 24 -6.09 -32.06 -6.16
C GLY A 24 -6.74 -30.70 -6.04
N GLU A 25 -7.53 -30.45 -4.98
CA GLU A 25 -8.17 -29.13 -4.81
C GLU A 25 -8.07 -28.70 -3.35
N ARG A 26 -7.03 -27.94 -3.03
CA ARG A 26 -7.00 -27.08 -1.84
C ARG A 26 -7.61 -25.74 -2.23
N GLY A 27 -8.92 -25.63 -2.12
CA GLY A 27 -9.71 -24.43 -2.19
C GLY A 27 -11.02 -24.71 -1.45
N GLY A 28 -11.22 -24.09 -0.31
CA GLY A 28 -12.47 -24.19 0.44
C GLY A 28 -13.55 -23.40 -0.28
N GLY A 29 -14.56 -24.09 -0.82
CA GLY A 29 -15.74 -23.52 -1.47
C GLY A 29 -16.19 -24.44 -2.61
N GLY A 30 -17.47 -24.67 -2.77
CA GLY A 30 -18.00 -25.51 -3.87
C GLY A 30 -17.37 -25.15 -5.20
N THR A 31 -17.10 -26.12 -6.05
CA THR A 31 -16.57 -25.96 -7.41
C THR A 31 -17.61 -25.22 -8.28
N PHE A 32 -17.60 -23.89 -8.22
CA PHE A 32 -18.32 -23.06 -9.16
C PHE A 32 -17.55 -23.01 -10.48
N THR A 33 -18.25 -23.05 -11.60
CA THR A 33 -17.67 -22.71 -12.90
C THR A 33 -17.50 -21.20 -13.02
N TYR A 34 -16.67 -20.75 -13.96
CA TYR A 34 -16.54 -19.31 -14.26
C TYR A 34 -17.90 -18.68 -14.62
N GLU A 35 -18.70 -19.37 -15.43
CA GLU A 35 -20.02 -18.90 -15.83
C GLU A 35 -20.96 -18.76 -14.63
N GLU A 36 -20.92 -19.69 -13.67
CA GLU A 36 -21.70 -19.58 -12.44
C GLU A 36 -21.27 -18.41 -11.55
N LEU A 37 -19.99 -18.06 -11.55
CA LEU A 37 -19.49 -16.88 -10.82
C LEU A 37 -19.93 -15.59 -11.51
N MET A 38 -19.79 -15.48 -12.82
CA MET A 38 -20.18 -14.28 -13.58
C MET A 38 -21.70 -14.08 -13.58
N ALA A 39 -22.48 -15.15 -13.61
CA ALA A 39 -23.96 -15.09 -13.51
C ALA A 39 -24.45 -14.40 -12.21
N LYS A 40 -23.61 -14.32 -11.16
CA LYS A 40 -23.97 -13.59 -9.93
C LYS A 40 -24.09 -12.08 -10.18
N PHE A 41 -23.42 -11.55 -11.19
CA PHE A 41 -23.44 -10.13 -11.55
C PHE A 41 -24.48 -9.78 -12.61
N GLU A 42 -25.09 -10.77 -13.28
CA GLU A 42 -26.08 -10.53 -14.33
C GLU A 42 -27.42 -10.00 -13.80
N GLY A 43 -28.05 -9.12 -14.57
CA GLY A 43 -29.39 -8.58 -14.32
C GLY A 43 -29.41 -7.32 -13.46
N ASP A 44 -30.58 -6.92 -12.98
CA ASP A 44 -30.76 -5.68 -12.22
C ASP A 44 -30.15 -5.76 -10.82
N ILE A 45 -29.77 -4.60 -10.27
CA ILE A 45 -29.32 -4.46 -8.88
C ILE A 45 -30.33 -4.99 -7.90
N GLU A 46 -29.90 -5.68 -6.86
CA GLU A 46 -30.80 -6.24 -5.84
C GLU A 46 -31.57 -5.11 -5.11
N GLN A 47 -32.88 -5.28 -5.02
CA GLN A 47 -33.74 -4.35 -4.31
C GLN A 47 -33.63 -4.53 -2.79
N ASN A 48 -33.64 -3.42 -2.03
CA ASN A 48 -33.56 -3.40 -0.57
C ASN A 48 -32.27 -4.07 0.00
N ALA A 49 -31.21 -4.03 -0.76
CA ALA A 49 -29.92 -4.57 -0.32
C ALA A 49 -29.28 -3.66 0.73
N THR A 50 -28.71 -4.25 1.76
CA THR A 50 -27.77 -3.56 2.67
C THR A 50 -26.42 -4.19 2.46
N ILE A 51 -25.43 -3.41 1.99
CA ILE A 51 -24.06 -3.83 1.79
C ILE A 51 -23.14 -3.16 2.81
N ARG A 52 -22.21 -3.93 3.37
CA ARG A 52 -21.23 -3.46 4.33
C ARG A 52 -19.92 -3.19 3.60
N VAL A 53 -19.45 -1.96 3.69
CA VAL A 53 -18.21 -1.50 3.03
C VAL A 53 -17.12 -1.32 4.08
N LEU A 54 -15.99 -1.94 3.86
CA LEU A 54 -14.78 -1.75 4.64
C LEU A 54 -13.78 -0.93 3.83
N ASP A 55 -13.36 0.20 4.37
CA ASP A 55 -12.32 1.04 3.78
C ASP A 55 -11.13 1.15 4.76
N ASN A 56 -10.09 1.88 4.37
CA ASN A 56 -8.93 2.10 5.22
C ASN A 56 -9.27 3.05 6.40
N GLN A 57 -8.42 3.00 7.42
CA GLN A 57 -8.61 3.79 8.63
C GLN A 57 -8.66 5.30 8.36
N MET A 58 -7.85 5.80 7.42
CA MET A 58 -7.83 7.22 7.05
C MET A 58 -9.18 7.68 6.46
N ALA A 59 -9.78 6.89 5.57
CA ALA A 59 -11.09 7.21 5.00
C ALA A 59 -12.19 7.24 6.06
N ILE A 60 -12.09 6.38 7.09
CA ILE A 60 -13.03 6.33 8.22
C ILE A 60 -12.83 7.55 9.12
N GLU A 61 -11.60 7.84 9.54
CA GLU A 61 -11.28 8.90 10.49
C GLU A 61 -11.52 10.32 9.94
N THR A 62 -11.28 10.53 8.65
CA THR A 62 -11.57 11.81 7.98
C THR A 62 -13.05 12.02 7.69
N GLY A 63 -13.87 10.97 7.79
CA GLY A 63 -15.28 11.00 7.42
C GLY A 63 -15.54 10.80 5.93
N HIS A 64 -14.49 10.68 5.10
CA HIS A 64 -14.62 10.50 3.64
C HIS A 64 -15.46 9.25 3.30
N LEU A 65 -15.26 8.12 4.01
CA LEU A 65 -16.08 6.93 3.78
C LEU A 65 -17.56 7.24 3.94
N GLN A 66 -17.98 7.95 5.02
CA GLN A 66 -19.40 8.25 5.24
C GLN A 66 -19.97 9.12 4.13
N GLU A 67 -19.21 10.10 3.65
CA GLU A 67 -19.64 10.96 2.53
C GLU A 67 -19.81 10.17 1.22
N VAL A 68 -18.89 9.23 0.93
CA VAL A 68 -18.99 8.33 -0.23
C VAL A 68 -20.21 7.40 -0.12
N LEU A 69 -20.47 6.83 1.06
CA LEU A 69 -21.65 5.99 1.30
C LEU A 69 -22.96 6.77 1.09
N ASP A 70 -23.04 7.99 1.61
CA ASP A 70 -24.21 8.85 1.45
C ASP A 70 -24.46 9.21 -0.02
N ALA A 71 -23.40 9.54 -0.77
CA ALA A 71 -23.49 9.84 -2.20
C ALA A 71 -23.91 8.62 -3.02
N PHE A 72 -23.37 7.44 -2.71
CA PHE A 72 -23.79 6.19 -3.33
C PHE A 72 -25.24 5.88 -3.04
N ASN A 73 -25.69 5.97 -1.80
CA ASN A 73 -27.05 5.70 -1.38
C ASN A 73 -28.06 6.64 -2.07
N GLU A 74 -27.71 7.92 -2.26
CA GLU A 74 -28.53 8.86 -3.00
C GLU A 74 -28.58 8.52 -4.49
N LYS A 75 -27.45 8.14 -5.11
CA LYS A 75 -27.38 7.76 -6.54
C LYS A 75 -28.26 6.53 -6.84
N TYR A 76 -28.29 5.56 -5.94
CA TYR A 76 -28.98 4.28 -6.13
C TYR A 76 -30.28 4.13 -5.31
N LYS A 77 -30.85 5.25 -4.86
CA LYS A 77 -32.07 5.27 -4.03
C LYS A 77 -33.30 4.58 -4.66
N GLU A 78 -33.39 4.53 -5.99
CA GLU A 78 -34.48 3.84 -6.69
C GLU A 78 -34.49 2.32 -6.46
N TYR A 79 -33.34 1.73 -6.16
CA TYR A 79 -33.20 0.32 -5.80
C TYR A 79 -33.34 0.09 -4.29
N ASN A 80 -33.47 1.17 -3.49
CA ASN A 80 -33.46 1.11 -2.03
C ASN A 80 -32.24 0.35 -1.49
N VAL A 81 -31.06 0.55 -2.11
CA VAL A 81 -29.80 0.03 -1.65
C VAL A 81 -29.28 0.92 -0.53
N ASN A 82 -28.74 0.31 0.51
CA ASN A 82 -28.16 0.98 1.66
C ASN A 82 -26.72 0.46 1.89
N ALA A 83 -25.73 1.21 1.43
CA ALA A 83 -24.33 0.97 1.75
C ALA A 83 -24.02 1.58 3.10
N VAL A 84 -23.38 0.82 3.98
CA VAL A 84 -23.03 1.22 5.35
C VAL A 84 -21.58 0.86 5.65
N ASP A 85 -20.93 1.61 6.55
CA ASP A 85 -19.65 1.25 7.11
C ASP A 85 -19.74 -0.14 7.76
N ALA A 86 -18.83 -1.03 7.39
CA ALA A 86 -18.75 -2.36 7.99
C ALA A 86 -18.42 -2.31 9.48
N ASN A 87 -17.85 -1.19 9.95
CA ASN A 87 -17.42 -0.94 11.33
C ASN A 87 -16.53 -2.08 11.86
N MET A 88 -15.52 -2.41 11.08
CA MET A 88 -14.57 -3.47 11.33
C MET A 88 -13.14 -2.94 11.21
N ASP A 89 -12.18 -3.65 11.79
CA ASP A 89 -10.76 -3.41 11.56
C ASP A 89 -10.43 -3.64 10.07
N GLN A 90 -9.62 -2.77 9.47
CA GLN A 90 -9.21 -2.87 8.07
C GLN A 90 -8.57 -4.24 7.75
N TYR A 91 -7.88 -4.82 8.71
CA TYR A 91 -7.20 -6.12 8.59
C TYR A 91 -8.04 -7.29 9.12
N VAL A 92 -9.39 -7.15 9.09
CA VAL A 92 -10.27 -8.27 9.44
C VAL A 92 -9.91 -9.51 8.63
N ASP A 93 -9.73 -10.63 9.31
CA ASP A 93 -9.43 -11.91 8.66
C ASP A 93 -10.69 -12.46 7.98
N LEU A 94 -10.81 -12.20 6.67
CA LEU A 94 -11.94 -12.68 5.86
C LEU A 94 -11.94 -14.19 5.70
N GLU A 95 -10.77 -14.84 5.74
CA GLU A 95 -10.66 -16.30 5.66
C GLU A 95 -11.34 -16.96 6.86
N GLN A 96 -11.11 -16.40 8.05
CA GLN A 96 -11.65 -16.96 9.30
C GLN A 96 -13.10 -16.54 9.51
N ASN A 97 -13.47 -15.30 9.24
CA ASN A 97 -14.75 -14.72 9.65
C ASN A 97 -15.81 -14.78 8.54
N GLY A 98 -15.39 -14.75 7.27
CA GLY A 98 -16.29 -14.74 6.11
C GLY A 98 -17.24 -15.93 6.07
N PRO A 99 -16.80 -17.19 6.26
CA PRO A 99 -17.67 -18.36 6.26
C PRO A 99 -18.81 -18.30 7.28
N ASP A 100 -18.59 -17.63 8.42
CA ASP A 100 -19.59 -17.47 9.48
C ASP A 100 -20.50 -16.24 9.25
N GLY A 101 -20.36 -15.55 8.11
CA GLY A 101 -21.11 -14.34 7.78
C GLY A 101 -20.62 -13.07 8.48
N TYR A 102 -19.47 -13.13 9.12
CA TYR A 102 -18.79 -11.97 9.67
C TYR A 102 -17.74 -11.47 8.67
N GLY A 103 -18.01 -10.35 8.06
CA GLY A 103 -17.11 -9.74 7.09
C GLY A 103 -17.83 -8.66 6.31
N PRO A 104 -17.07 -7.82 5.59
CA PRO A 104 -17.63 -6.84 4.67
C PRO A 104 -18.19 -7.53 3.42
N ASP A 105 -19.09 -6.86 2.73
CA ASP A 105 -19.54 -7.24 1.40
C ASP A 105 -18.61 -6.68 0.31
N VAL A 106 -18.11 -5.46 0.53
CA VAL A 106 -17.05 -4.80 -0.27
C VAL A 106 -15.91 -4.43 0.65
N LEU A 107 -14.66 -4.65 0.22
CA LEU A 107 -13.49 -4.37 1.03
C LEU A 107 -12.38 -3.70 0.21
N TYR A 108 -11.76 -2.69 0.83
CA TYR A 108 -10.55 -2.02 0.36
C TYR A 108 -9.33 -2.68 0.98
N GLN A 109 -8.40 -3.17 0.15
CA GLN A 109 -7.17 -3.79 0.62
C GLN A 109 -6.03 -3.65 -0.39
N ALA A 110 -4.81 -3.81 0.10
CA ALA A 110 -3.61 -3.93 -0.72
C ALA A 110 -3.61 -5.27 -1.49
N ASN A 111 -2.87 -5.29 -2.59
CA ASN A 111 -2.83 -6.42 -3.51
C ASN A 111 -2.38 -7.74 -2.85
N ASP A 112 -1.41 -7.71 -1.95
CA ASP A 112 -0.92 -8.90 -1.24
C ASP A 112 -2.04 -9.60 -0.45
N MET A 113 -2.85 -8.85 0.27
CA MET A 113 -3.98 -9.38 1.03
C MET A 113 -5.13 -9.84 0.14
N LEU A 114 -5.48 -9.05 -0.89
CA LEU A 114 -6.57 -9.42 -1.80
C LEU A 114 -6.23 -10.66 -2.62
N MET A 115 -4.99 -10.80 -3.08
CA MET A 115 -4.57 -11.99 -3.83
C MET A 115 -4.57 -13.23 -2.96
N ARG A 116 -4.17 -13.13 -1.70
CA ARG A 116 -4.32 -14.21 -0.73
C ARG A 116 -5.79 -14.62 -0.55
N TYR A 117 -6.70 -13.66 -0.46
CA TYR A 117 -8.14 -13.94 -0.38
C TYR A 117 -8.68 -14.54 -1.68
N ALA A 118 -8.16 -14.12 -2.84
CA ALA A 118 -8.53 -14.70 -4.13
C ALA A 118 -8.11 -16.18 -4.24
N GLU A 119 -6.88 -16.51 -3.84
CA GLU A 119 -6.37 -17.90 -3.76
C GLU A 119 -7.24 -18.77 -2.86
N GLY A 120 -7.71 -18.23 -1.75
CA GLY A 120 -8.61 -18.91 -0.81
C GLY A 120 -10.07 -18.98 -1.27
N GLY A 121 -10.45 -18.29 -2.35
CA GLY A 121 -11.82 -18.19 -2.84
C GLY A 121 -12.74 -17.31 -1.96
N HIS A 122 -12.17 -16.40 -1.20
CA HIS A 122 -12.88 -15.51 -0.27
C HIS A 122 -13.37 -14.22 -0.92
N VAL A 123 -12.87 -13.89 -2.12
CA VAL A 123 -13.34 -12.78 -2.95
C VAL A 123 -13.74 -13.28 -4.33
N LEU A 124 -14.66 -12.56 -4.98
CA LEU A 124 -15.16 -12.89 -6.32
C LEU A 124 -14.25 -12.27 -7.39
N PRO A 125 -14.03 -12.96 -8.52
CA PRO A 125 -13.49 -12.31 -9.70
C PRO A 125 -14.49 -11.27 -10.20
N LEU A 126 -13.97 -10.13 -10.67
CA LEU A 126 -14.80 -9.01 -11.15
C LEU A 126 -15.11 -9.14 -12.65
N PRO A 127 -16.31 -8.75 -13.10
CA PRO A 127 -16.67 -8.68 -14.52
C PRO A 127 -16.03 -7.43 -15.15
N MET A 128 -14.79 -7.58 -15.66
CA MET A 128 -13.95 -6.45 -16.11
C MET A 128 -14.54 -5.70 -17.31
N ASP A 129 -15.36 -6.34 -18.12
CA ASP A 129 -16.11 -5.73 -19.24
C ASP A 129 -17.18 -4.72 -18.78
N GLU A 130 -17.50 -4.73 -17.49
CA GLU A 130 -18.44 -3.79 -16.87
C GLU A 130 -17.74 -2.64 -16.13
N LEU A 131 -16.40 -2.63 -16.02
CA LEU A 131 -15.60 -1.66 -15.29
C LEU A 131 -14.81 -0.76 -16.25
N ASP A 132 -14.67 0.53 -15.90
CA ASP A 132 -13.84 1.46 -16.66
C ASP A 132 -12.39 1.33 -16.23
N THR A 133 -11.60 0.65 -17.06
CA THR A 133 -10.18 0.37 -16.80
C THR A 133 -9.25 0.99 -17.85
N GLU A 134 -9.77 1.77 -18.81
CA GLU A 134 -9.01 2.28 -19.95
C GLU A 134 -7.79 3.11 -19.53
N GLU A 135 -7.95 3.92 -18.47
CA GLU A 135 -6.91 4.80 -17.96
C GLU A 135 -6.09 4.21 -16.80
N ILE A 136 -6.27 2.91 -16.50
CA ILE A 136 -5.49 2.23 -15.46
C ILE A 136 -4.34 1.47 -16.13
N PRO A 137 -3.06 1.72 -15.76
CA PRO A 137 -1.93 1.00 -16.33
C PRO A 137 -2.06 -0.51 -16.16
N GLU A 138 -1.65 -1.27 -17.17
CA GLU A 138 -1.70 -2.75 -17.16
C GLU A 138 -0.93 -3.32 -15.95
N THR A 139 0.21 -2.74 -15.60
CA THR A 139 1.00 -3.15 -14.43
C THR A 139 0.26 -2.98 -13.11
N VAL A 140 -0.62 -1.98 -13.01
CA VAL A 140 -1.47 -1.73 -11.85
C VAL A 140 -2.64 -2.72 -11.81
N MET A 141 -3.24 -3.00 -12.96
CA MET A 141 -4.27 -4.03 -13.09
C MET A 141 -3.72 -5.43 -12.78
N ASP A 142 -2.53 -5.76 -13.26
CA ASP A 142 -1.89 -7.06 -13.07
C ASP A 142 -1.59 -7.38 -11.61
N ALA A 143 -1.53 -6.38 -10.74
CA ALA A 143 -1.41 -6.58 -9.28
C ALA A 143 -2.60 -7.37 -8.68
N TYR A 144 -3.72 -7.46 -9.38
CA TYR A 144 -4.93 -8.19 -8.96
C TYR A 144 -5.32 -9.31 -9.90
N LYS A 145 -4.41 -9.70 -10.79
CA LYS A 145 -4.63 -10.76 -11.78
C LYS A 145 -4.18 -12.11 -11.25
N MET A 146 -4.98 -13.14 -11.47
CA MET A 146 -4.64 -14.53 -11.19
C MET A 146 -5.20 -15.45 -12.25
N GLU A 147 -4.39 -16.41 -12.71
CA GLU A 147 -4.87 -17.46 -13.61
C GLU A 147 -5.77 -18.42 -12.82
N THR A 148 -7.05 -18.42 -13.16
CA THR A 148 -8.06 -19.29 -12.56
C THR A 148 -8.98 -19.79 -13.68
N TYR A 149 -9.39 -21.05 -13.64
CA TYR A 149 -10.19 -21.69 -14.70
C TYR A 149 -9.51 -21.68 -16.09
N GLY A 150 -8.17 -21.58 -16.16
CA GLY A 150 -7.41 -21.50 -17.40
C GLY A 150 -7.52 -20.15 -18.12
N MET A 151 -7.85 -19.10 -17.41
CA MET A 151 -7.90 -17.72 -17.90
C MET A 151 -7.45 -16.73 -16.83
N ASP A 152 -6.98 -15.56 -17.26
CA ASP A 152 -6.61 -14.47 -16.37
C ASP A 152 -7.87 -13.79 -15.84
N LEU A 153 -8.07 -13.80 -14.52
CA LEU A 153 -9.17 -13.14 -13.82
C LEU A 153 -8.64 -12.08 -12.87
N TYR A 154 -9.42 -11.01 -12.70
CA TYR A 154 -9.09 -9.89 -11.83
C TYR A 154 -9.97 -9.89 -10.59
N TYR A 155 -9.36 -9.74 -9.41
CA TYR A 155 -10.03 -9.87 -8.12
C TYR A 155 -10.14 -8.55 -7.35
N GLY A 156 -9.67 -7.47 -7.92
CA GLY A 156 -9.76 -6.13 -7.36
C GLY A 156 -9.85 -5.06 -8.45
N MET A 157 -10.59 -3.98 -8.17
CA MET A 157 -10.62 -2.76 -8.98
C MET A 157 -9.67 -1.75 -8.36
N PRO A 158 -8.50 -1.48 -8.97
CA PRO A 158 -7.52 -0.54 -8.44
C PRO A 158 -8.10 0.87 -8.29
N VAL A 159 -7.85 1.50 -7.14
CA VAL A 159 -8.29 2.87 -6.87
C VAL A 159 -7.16 3.77 -6.38
N ALA A 160 -6.10 3.20 -5.84
CA ALA A 160 -4.94 3.96 -5.37
C ALA A 160 -3.64 3.18 -5.60
N GLN A 161 -2.57 3.93 -5.85
CA GLN A 161 -1.21 3.43 -5.88
C GLN A 161 -0.43 3.97 -4.68
N GLN A 162 0.55 3.23 -4.23
CA GLN A 162 1.48 3.64 -3.19
C GLN A 162 2.91 3.36 -3.66
N SER A 163 3.79 4.31 -3.42
CA SER A 163 5.23 4.15 -3.52
C SER A 163 5.87 4.82 -2.32
N THR A 164 7.14 4.56 -2.08
CA THR A 164 7.87 5.30 -1.06
C THR A 164 8.23 6.69 -1.59
N VAL A 165 8.13 7.68 -0.72
CA VAL A 165 8.55 9.06 -0.96
C VAL A 165 9.37 9.54 0.24
N LEU A 166 10.18 10.59 0.05
CA LEU A 166 10.80 11.30 1.15
C LEU A 166 9.98 12.54 1.48
N THR A 167 9.61 12.72 2.76
CA THR A 167 8.97 13.95 3.27
C THR A 167 9.92 14.66 4.21
N TYR A 168 10.17 15.96 3.98
CA TYR A 168 11.05 16.75 4.83
C TYR A 168 10.44 18.08 5.28
N ARG A 169 11.02 18.63 6.34
CA ARG A 169 10.68 19.92 6.95
C ARG A 169 11.56 21.02 6.37
N LYS A 170 11.01 21.81 5.45
CA LYS A 170 11.71 22.94 4.80
C LYS A 170 12.17 24.00 5.80
N ASP A 171 11.39 24.27 6.84
CA ASP A 171 11.72 25.23 7.89
C ASP A 171 12.84 24.78 8.85
N LEU A 172 13.32 23.53 8.71
CA LEU A 172 14.47 23.01 9.43
C LEU A 172 15.76 22.96 8.61
N LEU A 173 15.73 23.42 7.36
CA LEU A 173 16.95 23.55 6.55
C LEU A 173 17.93 24.52 7.21
N PRO A 174 19.26 24.27 7.14
CA PRO A 174 20.28 25.22 7.53
C PRO A 174 20.11 26.56 6.82
N GLU A 175 20.47 27.69 7.47
CA GLU A 175 20.34 29.04 6.87
C GLU A 175 21.13 29.19 5.56
N ASN A 176 22.20 28.42 5.39
CA ASN A 176 23.12 28.46 4.26
C ASN A 176 22.98 27.21 3.34
N TRP A 177 21.85 26.51 3.39
CA TRP A 177 21.66 25.28 2.63
C TRP A 177 21.84 25.45 1.11
N GLU A 178 21.46 26.57 0.55
CA GLU A 178 21.64 26.89 -0.89
C GLU A 178 23.13 27.01 -1.30
N GLU A 179 24.03 27.26 -0.35
CA GLU A 179 25.48 27.36 -0.59
C GLU A 179 26.23 26.06 -0.26
N GLU A 180 25.71 25.28 0.70
CA GLU A 180 26.39 24.09 1.22
C GLU A 180 25.74 22.76 0.80
N TRP A 181 24.46 22.79 0.36
CA TRP A 181 23.64 21.60 0.09
C TRP A 181 22.76 21.75 -1.16
N ASP A 182 23.17 22.52 -2.16
CA ASP A 182 22.55 22.64 -3.48
C ASP A 182 23.65 22.84 -4.56
N ASP A 183 24.50 21.82 -4.69
CA ASP A 183 25.67 21.86 -5.58
C ASP A 183 25.27 21.99 -7.06
N ASN A 184 24.12 21.41 -7.44
CA ASN A 184 23.59 21.45 -8.82
C ASN A 184 22.72 22.70 -9.09
N GLN A 185 22.41 23.50 -8.08
CA GLN A 185 21.64 24.75 -8.14
C GLN A 185 20.23 24.58 -8.72
N ASN A 186 19.59 23.44 -8.43
CA ASN A 186 18.21 23.15 -8.88
C ASN A 186 17.14 23.63 -7.88
N GLY A 187 17.54 24.14 -6.71
CA GLY A 187 16.66 24.61 -5.65
C GLY A 187 16.06 23.49 -4.79
N VAL A 188 16.60 22.27 -4.90
CA VAL A 188 16.29 21.13 -4.04
C VAL A 188 17.53 20.79 -3.22
N PRO A 189 17.43 20.63 -1.89
CA PRO A 189 18.60 20.33 -1.07
C PRO A 189 19.20 18.96 -1.39
N ASP A 190 20.52 18.87 -1.64
CA ASP A 190 21.21 17.62 -1.97
C ASP A 190 20.97 16.52 -0.92
N MET A 191 20.82 16.90 0.35
CA MET A 191 20.53 15.98 1.46
C MET A 191 19.14 15.29 1.37
N VAL A 192 18.30 15.65 0.42
CA VAL A 192 17.04 14.95 0.12
C VAL A 192 17.04 14.32 -1.27
N GLU A 193 18.01 14.66 -2.14
CA GLU A 193 18.13 14.13 -3.49
C GLU A 193 18.94 12.84 -3.56
N ASN A 194 19.98 12.69 -2.70
CA ASN A 194 20.81 11.48 -2.70
C ASN A 194 21.11 10.98 -1.29
N MET A 195 21.37 9.68 -1.20
CA MET A 195 21.54 8.98 0.08
C MET A 195 22.87 9.32 0.76
N ASN A 196 23.90 9.70 0.00
CA ASN A 196 25.24 10.04 0.53
C ASN A 196 25.17 11.35 1.33
N ASP A 197 24.55 12.38 0.77
CA ASP A 197 24.37 13.67 1.43
C ASP A 197 23.35 13.58 2.57
N LEU A 198 22.29 12.78 2.40
CA LEU A 198 21.38 12.46 3.51
C LEU A 198 22.08 11.78 4.68
N TYR A 199 23.02 10.84 4.39
CA TYR A 199 23.83 10.20 5.40
C TYR A 199 24.75 11.21 6.10
N ALA A 200 25.47 12.04 5.34
CA ALA A 200 26.39 13.06 5.87
C ALA A 200 25.63 14.06 6.75
N TYR A 201 24.53 14.61 6.26
CA TYR A 201 23.67 15.52 7.02
C TYR A 201 23.10 14.88 8.29
N SER A 202 22.64 13.63 8.20
CA SER A 202 22.12 12.91 9.37
C SER A 202 23.20 12.68 10.44
N ALA A 203 24.43 12.40 10.02
CA ALA A 203 25.56 12.28 10.93
C ALA A 203 25.89 13.61 11.63
N GLN A 204 25.88 14.71 10.88
CA GLN A 204 26.08 16.07 11.41
C GLN A 204 25.00 16.43 12.43
N VAL A 205 23.71 16.29 12.06
CA VAL A 205 22.56 16.60 12.96
C VAL A 205 22.66 15.80 14.27
N LYS A 206 23.04 14.53 14.17
CA LYS A 206 23.21 13.66 15.34
C LYS A 206 24.35 14.11 16.24
N GLU A 207 25.50 14.49 15.67
CA GLU A 207 26.65 14.97 16.44
C GLU A 207 26.37 16.31 17.12
N GLU A 208 25.84 17.28 16.39
CA GLU A 208 25.55 18.63 16.88
C GLU A 208 24.47 18.64 17.98
N SER A 209 23.48 17.74 17.87
CA SER A 209 22.41 17.62 18.88
C SER A 209 22.75 16.72 20.07
N GLY A 210 23.92 16.06 20.05
CA GLY A 210 24.24 15.04 21.04
C GLY A 210 23.35 13.80 20.97
N GLY A 211 22.68 13.57 19.84
CA GLY A 211 21.78 12.44 19.58
C GLY A 211 20.31 12.72 19.89
N ASP A 212 19.95 13.96 20.19
CA ASP A 212 18.56 14.36 20.47
C ASP A 212 17.72 14.64 19.21
N LYS A 213 18.39 14.84 18.06
CA LYS A 213 17.75 15.09 16.77
C LYS A 213 18.21 14.10 15.69
N TYR A 214 17.42 13.99 14.66
CA TYR A 214 17.62 13.07 13.53
C TYR A 214 17.53 13.82 12.20
N GLY A 215 18.51 13.66 11.32
CA GLY A 215 18.39 14.03 9.92
C GLY A 215 17.33 13.15 9.24
N LEU A 216 17.51 11.82 9.31
CA LEU A 216 16.51 10.84 8.86
C LEU A 216 15.98 10.05 10.07
N TYR A 217 14.65 9.89 10.15
CA TYR A 217 13.98 9.03 11.12
C TYR A 217 12.95 8.15 10.41
N MET A 218 13.09 6.83 10.52
CA MET A 218 12.17 5.86 9.92
C MET A 218 12.26 4.52 10.66
N SER A 219 11.27 3.64 10.49
CA SER A 219 11.37 2.28 11.02
C SER A 219 12.38 1.45 10.20
N LEU A 220 13.43 0.96 10.85
CA LEU A 220 14.42 0.09 10.21
C LEU A 220 14.01 -1.39 10.16
N VAL A 221 12.87 -1.75 10.76
CA VAL A 221 12.34 -3.12 10.74
C VAL A 221 11.15 -3.28 9.80
N ASP A 222 10.72 -2.20 9.18
CA ASP A 222 9.63 -2.21 8.21
C ASP A 222 10.18 -2.54 6.82
N GLN A 223 9.86 -3.75 6.35
CA GLN A 223 10.37 -4.25 5.08
C GLN A 223 9.87 -3.44 3.88
N TYR A 224 8.66 -2.88 3.94
CA TYR A 224 8.11 -2.08 2.85
C TYR A 224 9.00 -0.86 2.54
N PHE A 225 9.39 -0.11 3.56
CA PHE A 225 10.22 1.09 3.41
C PHE A 225 11.71 0.78 3.19
N ASN A 226 12.20 -0.40 3.61
CA ASN A 226 13.62 -0.76 3.55
C ASN A 226 13.98 -1.72 2.41
N SER A 227 13.00 -2.28 1.71
CA SER A 227 13.25 -3.22 0.59
C SER A 227 14.05 -2.58 -0.53
N GLY A 228 13.88 -1.28 -0.78
CA GLY A 228 14.57 -0.54 -1.83
C GLY A 228 16.09 -0.68 -1.78
N TYR A 229 16.67 -0.78 -0.59
CA TYR A 229 18.13 -0.97 -0.45
C TYR A 229 18.61 -2.34 -0.96
N LEU A 230 17.78 -3.38 -0.89
CA LEU A 230 18.08 -4.70 -1.44
C LEU A 230 17.70 -4.81 -2.91
N LEU A 231 16.48 -4.39 -3.27
CA LEU A 231 15.95 -4.49 -4.62
C LEU A 231 16.78 -3.70 -5.63
N SER A 232 17.25 -2.52 -5.24
CA SER A 232 18.07 -1.64 -6.09
C SER A 232 19.43 -2.25 -6.48
N PHE A 233 19.93 -3.20 -5.71
CA PHE A 233 21.19 -3.90 -5.99
C PHE A 233 20.99 -5.34 -6.48
N GLY A 234 19.81 -5.66 -7.01
CA GLY A 234 19.53 -6.92 -7.70
C GLY A 234 19.02 -8.07 -6.84
N ALA A 235 18.79 -7.84 -5.54
CA ALA A 235 18.04 -8.80 -4.74
C ALA A 235 16.54 -8.77 -5.13
N TYR A 236 15.85 -9.88 -4.88
CA TYR A 236 14.40 -9.98 -5.05
C TYR A 236 13.83 -10.93 -3.99
N VAL A 237 12.53 -10.83 -3.73
CA VAL A 237 11.86 -11.72 -2.76
C VAL A 237 11.50 -13.03 -3.45
N PHE A 238 10.71 -12.96 -4.53
CA PHE A 238 10.34 -14.09 -5.36
C PHE A 238 10.72 -13.80 -6.81
N GLY A 239 11.30 -14.80 -7.49
CA GLY A 239 11.56 -14.76 -8.93
C GLY A 239 10.39 -15.31 -9.73
N GLU A 240 10.66 -16.14 -10.77
CA GLU A 240 9.61 -16.72 -11.62
C GLU A 240 8.69 -17.71 -10.86
N THR A 241 9.16 -18.27 -9.75
CA THR A 241 8.39 -19.20 -8.89
C THR A 241 8.53 -18.81 -7.43
N HIS A 242 7.62 -19.28 -6.57
CA HIS A 242 7.67 -19.06 -5.13
C HIS A 242 8.86 -19.74 -4.43
N ASP A 243 9.51 -20.69 -5.08
CA ASP A 243 10.73 -21.36 -4.59
C ASP A 243 12.01 -20.62 -4.98
N ASP A 244 11.93 -19.67 -5.92
CA ASP A 244 13.03 -18.84 -6.36
C ASP A 244 13.14 -17.59 -5.47
N ILE A 245 13.97 -17.69 -4.43
CA ILE A 245 14.21 -16.65 -3.44
C ILE A 245 15.55 -15.97 -3.70
N GLY A 246 15.53 -14.70 -4.09
CA GLY A 246 16.71 -13.93 -4.47
C GLY A 246 17.27 -12.98 -3.41
N LEU A 247 16.96 -13.19 -2.13
CA LEU A 247 17.49 -12.34 -1.05
C LEU A 247 19.01 -12.43 -0.87
N ASN A 248 19.65 -13.44 -1.45
CA ASN A 248 21.10 -13.65 -1.50
C ASN A 248 21.65 -13.61 -2.94
N ALA A 249 20.93 -13.01 -3.87
CA ALA A 249 21.40 -12.78 -5.24
C ALA A 249 22.65 -11.89 -5.28
N ASP A 250 23.35 -11.92 -6.41
CA ASP A 250 24.52 -11.05 -6.62
C ASP A 250 24.11 -9.57 -6.43
N GLY A 251 24.86 -8.85 -5.59
CA GLY A 251 24.56 -7.46 -5.23
C GLY A 251 23.79 -7.28 -3.92
N ALA A 252 23.09 -8.30 -3.41
CA ALA A 252 22.37 -8.21 -2.13
C ALA A 252 23.28 -7.77 -0.96
N GLU A 253 24.56 -8.21 -0.95
CA GLU A 253 25.54 -7.80 0.05
C GLU A 253 25.81 -6.30 0.02
N VAL A 254 25.81 -5.68 -1.17
CA VAL A 254 25.98 -4.23 -1.33
C VAL A 254 24.84 -3.48 -0.66
N GLY A 255 23.60 -3.84 -0.96
CA GLY A 255 22.41 -3.25 -0.35
C GLY A 255 22.36 -3.44 1.17
N LEU A 256 22.71 -4.62 1.67
CA LEU A 256 22.79 -4.88 3.11
C LEU A 256 23.86 -4.05 3.82
N ASN A 257 25.01 -3.82 3.19
CA ASN A 257 26.06 -2.98 3.74
C ASN A 257 25.63 -1.51 3.78
N LEU A 258 25.00 -1.02 2.72
CA LEU A 258 24.40 0.32 2.68
C LEU A 258 23.37 0.47 3.83
N PHE A 259 22.43 -0.45 3.95
CA PHE A 259 21.41 -0.43 5.00
C PHE A 259 22.01 -0.46 6.41
N ARG A 260 23.02 -1.30 6.64
CA ARG A 260 23.75 -1.33 7.92
C ARG A 260 24.42 0.02 8.25
N ASP A 261 25.01 0.67 7.26
CA ASP A 261 25.67 1.95 7.44
C ASP A 261 24.64 3.05 7.73
N LEU A 262 23.52 3.07 7.01
CA LEU A 262 22.38 3.95 7.29
C LEU A 262 21.83 3.75 8.72
N ALA A 263 21.68 2.52 9.18
CA ALA A 263 21.23 2.22 10.53
C ALA A 263 22.16 2.82 11.61
N GLY A 264 23.43 3.04 11.30
CA GLY A 264 24.39 3.68 12.18
C GLY A 264 24.08 5.15 12.49
N VAL A 265 23.50 5.89 11.53
CA VAL A 265 23.13 7.31 11.73
C VAL A 265 21.69 7.48 12.17
N VAL A 266 20.77 6.66 11.70
CA VAL A 266 19.35 6.71 12.10
C VAL A 266 19.19 6.35 13.58
N GLY A 267 19.94 5.36 14.06
CA GLY A 267 20.03 5.05 15.48
C GLY A 267 19.12 3.90 15.95
N SER A 268 19.42 3.41 17.16
CA SER A 268 18.76 2.21 17.72
C SER A 268 17.28 2.39 18.04
N THR A 269 16.82 3.62 18.25
CA THR A 269 15.40 3.94 18.49
C THR A 269 14.50 3.60 17.29
N CYS A 270 15.08 3.54 16.10
CA CYS A 270 14.41 3.18 14.87
C CYS A 270 14.35 1.66 14.61
N ILE A 271 15.04 0.84 15.43
CA ILE A 271 15.03 -0.64 15.32
C ILE A 271 13.83 -1.19 16.10
N ASN A 272 12.63 -0.71 15.79
CA ASN A 272 11.39 -1.24 16.33
C ASN A 272 10.20 -0.78 15.49
N GLN A 273 9.08 -1.51 15.55
CA GLN A 273 7.86 -1.18 14.80
C GLN A 273 7.20 0.13 15.25
N ASN A 274 7.36 0.54 16.52
CA ASN A 274 6.79 1.78 17.01
C ASN A 274 7.42 3.02 16.36
N ALA A 275 8.58 2.90 15.72
CA ALA A 275 9.19 4.01 14.98
C ALA A 275 8.25 4.53 13.89
N THR A 276 7.52 3.66 13.18
CA THR A 276 6.53 4.06 12.18
C THR A 276 5.43 4.95 12.76
N THR A 277 4.90 4.60 13.93
CA THR A 277 3.86 5.42 14.60
C THR A 277 4.40 6.69 15.25
N GLN A 278 5.69 6.74 15.59
CA GLN A 278 6.34 7.89 16.20
C GLN A 278 6.77 8.96 15.19
N VAL A 279 6.95 8.58 13.92
CA VAL A 279 7.36 9.49 12.84
C VAL A 279 6.51 10.76 12.84
N ALA A 280 5.19 10.63 12.81
CA ALA A 280 4.27 11.78 12.74
C ALA A 280 4.48 12.75 13.92
N THR A 281 4.71 12.22 15.13
CA THR A 281 4.93 13.04 16.32
C THR A 281 6.26 13.80 16.25
N TYR A 282 7.34 13.13 15.85
CA TYR A 282 8.69 13.73 15.85
C TYR A 282 8.96 14.64 14.66
N LEU A 283 8.41 14.32 13.47
CA LEU A 283 8.51 15.16 12.29
C LEU A 283 7.76 16.48 12.47
N THR A 284 6.65 16.48 13.24
CA THR A 284 5.77 17.66 13.36
C THR A 284 5.86 18.38 14.71
N ASP A 285 6.82 18.02 15.55
CA ASP A 285 7.00 18.68 16.83
C ASP A 285 7.62 20.08 16.68
N SER A 286 7.47 20.90 17.74
CA SER A 286 8.01 22.27 17.79
C SER A 286 9.51 22.33 18.03
N LYS A 287 10.16 21.19 18.31
CA LYS A 287 11.60 21.13 18.62
C LYS A 287 12.44 20.89 17.37
N GLY A 288 11.79 20.50 16.26
CA GLY A 288 12.50 20.06 15.06
C GLY A 288 13.31 18.80 15.34
N THR A 289 12.68 17.81 15.99
CA THR A 289 13.36 16.57 16.37
C THR A 289 13.76 15.75 15.15
N VAL A 290 12.96 15.74 14.10
CA VAL A 290 13.22 15.01 12.84
C VAL A 290 13.18 15.97 11.67
N PHE A 291 14.19 15.91 10.80
CA PHE A 291 14.23 16.67 9.56
C PHE A 291 13.43 15.99 8.45
N CYS A 292 13.67 14.71 8.18
CA CYS A 292 12.96 13.97 7.13
C CYS A 292 12.64 12.52 7.50
N THR A 293 11.72 11.94 6.73
CA THR A 293 11.34 10.54 6.81
C THR A 293 11.09 9.97 5.42
N ILE A 294 11.24 8.64 5.27
CA ILE A 294 10.76 7.89 4.11
C ILE A 294 9.45 7.21 4.52
N GLY A 295 8.41 7.44 3.75
CA GLY A 295 7.05 6.96 4.01
C GLY A 295 6.24 6.86 2.72
N THR A 296 4.92 6.88 2.84
CA THR A 296 3.99 6.89 1.71
C THR A 296 3.30 8.26 1.57
N PRO A 297 2.85 8.65 0.37
CA PRO A 297 2.24 9.97 0.13
C PRO A 297 1.03 10.30 1.02
N ASP A 298 0.24 9.30 1.38
CA ASP A 298 -0.95 9.43 2.23
C ASP A 298 -0.64 9.91 3.66
N TRP A 299 0.61 9.75 4.14
CA TRP A 299 1.01 10.29 5.44
C TRP A 299 1.02 11.82 5.48
N LEU A 300 1.16 12.47 4.33
CA LEU A 300 1.29 13.92 4.23
C LEU A 300 0.10 14.67 4.85
N THR A 301 -1.13 14.15 4.67
CA THR A 301 -2.33 14.74 5.26
C THR A 301 -2.23 14.81 6.78
N THR A 302 -1.89 13.68 7.42
CA THR A 302 -1.68 13.61 8.88
C THR A 302 -0.53 14.51 9.33
N PHE A 303 0.57 14.56 8.57
CA PHE A 303 1.70 15.43 8.92
C PHE A 303 1.33 16.90 8.85
N ARG A 304 0.60 17.34 7.83
CA ARG A 304 0.12 18.72 7.69
C ARG A 304 -0.80 19.13 8.84
N GLU A 305 -1.75 18.28 9.20
CA GLU A 305 -2.67 18.54 10.32
C GLU A 305 -1.93 18.67 11.64
N ASN A 306 -1.00 17.75 11.94
CA ASN A 306 -0.22 17.76 13.17
C ASN A 306 0.73 18.96 13.23
N LEU A 307 1.37 19.33 12.13
CA LEU A 307 2.27 20.49 12.08
C LEU A 307 1.49 21.78 12.21
N SER A 308 0.35 21.92 11.55
CA SER A 308 -0.56 23.06 11.72
C SER A 308 -0.99 23.19 13.18
N ALA A 309 -1.41 22.09 13.82
CA ALA A 309 -1.75 22.10 15.24
C ALA A 309 -0.57 22.53 16.14
N THR A 310 0.65 22.19 15.77
CA THR A 310 1.87 22.64 16.46
C THR A 310 2.11 24.13 16.29
N TYR A 311 1.92 24.68 15.09
CA TYR A 311 2.03 26.12 14.84
C TYR A 311 0.93 26.94 15.55
N VAL A 312 -0.30 26.43 15.60
CA VAL A 312 -1.39 27.06 16.38
C VAL A 312 -1.03 27.13 17.86
N LYS A 313 -0.49 26.05 18.45
CA LYS A 313 0.00 26.06 19.83
C LYS A 313 1.14 27.06 20.07
N SER A 314 1.89 27.40 19.02
CA SER A 314 2.96 28.40 19.06
C SER A 314 2.46 29.82 18.87
N GLY A 315 1.15 30.02 18.62
CA GLY A 315 0.49 31.33 18.57
C GLY A 315 0.06 31.80 17.19
N MET A 316 0.20 31.01 16.13
CA MET A 316 -0.33 31.31 14.80
C MET A 316 -1.86 31.19 14.79
N SER A 317 -2.54 31.96 13.94
CA SER A 317 -3.93 31.67 13.59
C SER A 317 -4.05 30.35 12.84
N ARG A 318 -5.23 29.75 12.84
CA ARG A 318 -5.42 28.45 12.13
C ARG A 318 -5.09 28.57 10.64
N GLU A 319 -5.55 29.61 9.97
CA GLU A 319 -5.31 29.86 8.55
C GLU A 319 -3.81 30.01 8.22
N GLU A 320 -3.08 30.79 9.03
CA GLU A 320 -1.62 30.95 8.89
C GLU A 320 -0.88 29.62 9.14
N ALA A 321 -1.34 28.84 10.14
CA ALA A 321 -0.74 27.57 10.50
C ALA A 321 -0.94 26.50 9.43
N ASP A 322 -2.13 26.41 8.83
CA ASP A 322 -2.43 25.49 7.74
C ASP A 322 -1.56 25.79 6.52
N LYS A 323 -1.46 27.08 6.13
CA LYS A 323 -0.60 27.53 5.04
C LYS A 323 0.88 27.24 5.33
N ALA A 324 1.35 27.54 6.52
CA ALA A 324 2.74 27.29 6.91
C ALA A 324 3.05 25.77 6.93
N ALA A 325 2.11 24.94 7.36
CA ALA A 325 2.30 23.49 7.34
C ALA A 325 2.37 22.94 5.90
N GLU A 326 1.57 23.48 4.98
CA GLU A 326 1.63 23.13 3.57
C GLU A 326 2.95 23.55 2.91
N GLU A 327 3.45 24.75 3.20
CA GLU A 327 4.71 25.26 2.65
C GLU A 327 5.95 24.56 3.23
N ASN A 328 5.88 24.06 4.48
CA ASN A 328 7.01 23.51 5.20
C ASN A 328 7.13 21.99 5.14
N LEU A 329 6.08 21.26 4.73
CA LEU A 329 6.15 19.83 4.48
C LEU A 329 6.24 19.57 2.99
N VAL A 330 7.44 19.26 2.54
CA VAL A 330 7.76 19.02 1.13
C VAL A 330 7.97 17.53 0.90
N VAL A 331 7.38 17.03 -0.19
CA VAL A 331 7.53 15.64 -0.65
C VAL A 331 8.40 15.63 -1.89
N VAL A 332 9.36 14.72 -1.92
CA VAL A 332 10.24 14.46 -3.06
C VAL A 332 10.38 12.97 -3.29
N ASP A 333 10.95 12.58 -4.41
CA ASP A 333 11.28 11.20 -4.71
C ASP A 333 12.22 10.60 -3.65
N PRO A 334 12.27 9.26 -3.51
CA PRO A 334 13.25 8.63 -2.65
C PRO A 334 14.68 9.00 -3.08
N PRO A 335 15.60 9.23 -2.13
CA PRO A 335 16.96 9.67 -2.46
C PRO A 335 17.67 8.67 -3.37
N ARG A 336 18.36 9.17 -4.39
CA ARG A 336 19.18 8.37 -5.30
C ARG A 336 20.24 7.59 -4.52
N LEU A 337 20.56 6.39 -4.96
CA LEU A 337 21.55 5.51 -4.32
C LEU A 337 22.91 5.57 -5.05
N PRO A 338 24.04 5.51 -4.35
CA PRO A 338 25.35 5.44 -5.01
C PRO A 338 25.52 4.11 -5.77
N ASN A 339 26.10 4.17 -6.97
CA ASN A 339 26.30 3.00 -7.82
C ASN A 339 27.11 1.88 -7.15
N ASP A 340 28.03 2.21 -6.27
CA ASP A 340 28.87 1.26 -5.52
C ASP A 340 28.31 0.87 -4.14
N GLY A 341 27.18 1.48 -3.73
CA GLY A 341 26.53 1.24 -2.43
C GLY A 341 27.22 1.89 -1.24
N ASP A 342 28.29 2.70 -1.44
CA ASP A 342 29.00 3.37 -0.36
C ASP A 342 28.43 4.77 -0.07
N ILE A 343 27.50 4.85 0.88
CA ILE A 343 26.85 6.10 1.29
C ILE A 343 27.75 7.04 2.10
N LYS A 344 28.96 6.62 2.46
CA LYS A 344 29.93 7.46 3.20
C LYS A 344 30.85 8.26 2.28
N LYS A 345 30.85 7.91 1.01
CA LYS A 345 31.64 8.60 -0.01
C LYS A 345 30.93 9.89 -0.43
N ALA A 346 31.68 10.97 -0.58
CA ALA A 346 31.12 12.19 -1.16
C ALA A 346 30.77 11.96 -2.64
N ILE A 347 29.62 12.48 -3.06
CA ILE A 347 29.19 12.51 -4.46
C ILE A 347 29.70 13.81 -5.08
N THR A 348 30.25 13.72 -6.26
CA THR A 348 30.77 14.88 -7.03
C THR A 348 29.98 15.12 -8.32
N ASP A 349 29.31 14.10 -8.80
CA ASP A 349 28.42 14.15 -9.98
C ASP A 349 27.27 13.18 -9.76
N MET A 350 26.14 13.71 -9.32
CA MET A 350 24.95 12.92 -8.96
C MET A 350 24.44 12.08 -10.15
N GLU A 351 24.47 12.61 -11.37
CA GLU A 351 23.95 11.92 -12.55
C GLU A 351 24.75 10.65 -12.91
N THR A 352 26.07 10.70 -12.75
CA THR A 352 26.96 9.60 -13.13
C THR A 352 27.33 8.66 -11.99
N GLU A 353 27.27 9.12 -10.74
CA GLU A 353 27.68 8.35 -9.57
C GLU A 353 26.51 7.71 -8.81
N THR A 354 25.26 8.10 -9.13
CA THR A 354 24.05 7.60 -8.45
C THR A 354 22.99 7.13 -9.45
N PHE A 355 22.01 6.41 -8.93
CA PHE A 355 20.83 5.96 -9.70
C PHE A 355 19.55 6.02 -8.85
N GLU A 356 18.40 6.04 -9.51
CA GLU A 356 17.09 6.04 -8.85
C GLU A 356 16.83 4.68 -8.20
N PRO A 357 16.42 4.64 -6.91
CA PRO A 357 16.18 3.37 -6.24
C PRO A 357 14.96 2.64 -6.80
N THR A 358 15.05 1.32 -6.85
CA THR A 358 13.89 0.46 -7.04
C THR A 358 13.25 0.19 -5.68
N THR A 359 12.04 0.69 -5.46
CA THR A 359 11.31 0.51 -4.20
C THR A 359 10.12 -0.43 -4.35
N MET A 360 9.59 -0.96 -3.26
CA MET A 360 8.31 -1.63 -3.31
C MET A 360 7.21 -0.62 -3.64
N GLY A 361 6.35 -1.02 -4.58
CA GLY A 361 5.09 -0.34 -4.87
C GLY A 361 3.92 -1.17 -4.35
N GLY A 362 2.87 -0.51 -3.90
CA GLY A 362 1.61 -1.11 -3.52
C GLY A 362 0.48 -0.62 -4.41
N VAL A 363 -0.50 -1.46 -4.63
CA VAL A 363 -1.75 -1.08 -5.26
C VAL A 363 -2.87 -1.44 -4.29
N ASN A 364 -3.79 -0.50 -4.08
CA ASN A 364 -4.97 -0.72 -3.26
C ASN A 364 -6.21 -0.75 -4.15
N ALA A 365 -7.09 -1.69 -3.88
CA ALA A 365 -8.29 -1.91 -4.67
C ALA A 365 -9.51 -2.17 -3.80
N PHE A 366 -10.68 -1.94 -4.37
CA PHE A 366 -11.92 -2.51 -3.86
C PHE A 366 -12.19 -3.87 -4.47
N SER A 367 -12.61 -4.81 -3.65
CA SER A 367 -12.98 -6.17 -4.02
C SER A 367 -14.33 -6.54 -3.44
N ILE A 368 -14.94 -7.62 -3.97
CA ILE A 368 -16.25 -8.11 -3.56
C ILE A 368 -16.07 -9.45 -2.84
N SER A 369 -16.56 -9.53 -1.61
CA SER A 369 -16.55 -10.75 -0.82
C SER A 369 -17.36 -11.86 -1.50
N SER A 370 -16.85 -13.09 -1.53
CA SER A 370 -17.59 -14.25 -2.05
C SER A 370 -18.77 -14.64 -1.16
N TYR A 371 -18.84 -14.11 0.05
CA TYR A 371 -19.89 -14.35 1.05
C TYR A 371 -21.06 -13.37 0.97
N THR A 372 -20.97 -12.35 0.10
CA THR A 372 -22.06 -11.38 -0.08
C THR A 372 -23.32 -12.03 -0.64
N LYS A 373 -24.46 -11.51 -0.23
CA LYS A 373 -25.79 -11.87 -0.77
C LYS A 373 -26.24 -10.93 -1.89
N TYR A 374 -25.47 -9.84 -2.11
CA TYR A 374 -25.85 -8.72 -2.97
C TYR A 374 -24.72 -8.36 -3.96
N PRO A 375 -24.25 -9.32 -4.78
CA PRO A 375 -23.08 -9.10 -5.64
C PRO A 375 -23.26 -7.96 -6.65
N LYS A 376 -24.50 -7.72 -7.13
CA LYS A 376 -24.76 -6.64 -8.10
C LYS A 376 -24.77 -5.27 -7.43
N ALA A 377 -25.28 -5.16 -6.22
CA ALA A 377 -25.18 -3.92 -5.43
C ALA A 377 -23.72 -3.64 -5.05
N CYS A 378 -22.94 -4.67 -4.74
CA CYS A 378 -21.51 -4.55 -4.49
C CYS A 378 -20.74 -4.10 -5.75
N LEU A 379 -21.06 -4.67 -6.92
CA LEU A 379 -20.47 -4.25 -8.19
C LEU A 379 -20.83 -2.79 -8.52
N ALA A 380 -22.07 -2.38 -8.28
CA ALA A 380 -22.49 -0.99 -8.46
C ALA A 380 -21.66 -0.04 -7.55
N PHE A 381 -21.35 -0.47 -6.32
CA PHE A 381 -20.48 0.30 -5.43
C PHE A 381 -19.04 0.36 -5.95
N VAL A 382 -18.47 -0.77 -6.39
CA VAL A 382 -17.10 -0.80 -6.98
C VAL A 382 -17.03 0.10 -8.22
N LYS A 383 -18.03 0.05 -9.11
CA LYS A 383 -18.15 0.97 -10.24
C LYS A 383 -18.18 2.43 -9.79
N PHE A 384 -18.99 2.74 -8.80
CA PHE A 384 -19.15 4.10 -8.28
C PHE A 384 -17.84 4.67 -7.74
N VAL A 385 -17.14 3.93 -6.88
CA VAL A 385 -15.90 4.44 -6.28
C VAL A 385 -14.72 4.51 -7.26
N SER A 386 -14.78 3.81 -8.39
CA SER A 386 -13.77 3.85 -9.46
C SER A 386 -14.07 4.86 -10.58
N GLU A 387 -15.21 5.56 -10.54
CA GLU A 387 -15.50 6.66 -11.45
C GLU A 387 -14.48 7.79 -11.27
N TYR A 388 -14.13 8.49 -12.36
CA TYR A 388 -13.14 9.57 -12.37
C TYR A 388 -13.34 10.60 -11.24
N GLU A 389 -14.55 11.14 -11.09
CA GLU A 389 -14.85 12.16 -10.07
C GLU A 389 -14.72 11.64 -8.64
N ASN A 390 -15.03 10.36 -8.40
CA ASN A 390 -14.92 9.75 -7.09
C ASN A 390 -13.48 9.38 -6.73
N LEU A 391 -12.66 8.96 -7.71
CA LEU A 391 -11.23 8.77 -7.51
C LEU A 391 -10.51 10.11 -7.28
N LYS A 392 -10.88 11.15 -8.03
CA LYS A 392 -10.40 12.51 -7.79
C LYS A 392 -10.74 12.98 -6.37
N TRP A 393 -12.00 12.81 -5.97
CA TRP A 393 -12.45 13.15 -4.63
C TRP A 393 -11.67 12.39 -3.54
N ARG A 394 -11.45 11.07 -3.74
CA ARG A 394 -10.63 10.27 -2.83
C ARG A 394 -9.20 10.79 -2.74
N SER A 395 -8.58 11.11 -3.87
CA SER A 395 -7.23 11.68 -3.93
C SER A 395 -7.13 13.00 -3.16
N GLU A 396 -8.05 13.92 -3.40
CA GLU A 396 -8.09 15.22 -2.71
C GLU A 396 -8.35 15.09 -1.20
N ALA A 397 -9.22 14.18 -0.79
CA ALA A 397 -9.58 14.00 0.61
C ALA A 397 -8.53 13.26 1.44
N LEU A 398 -7.86 12.27 0.83
CA LEU A 398 -6.97 11.34 1.54
C LEU A 398 -5.49 11.51 1.19
N GLY A 399 -5.14 12.34 0.20
CA GLY A 399 -3.78 12.42 -0.33
C GLY A 399 -3.33 11.12 -1.04
N ALA A 400 -4.28 10.26 -1.43
CA ALA A 400 -3.99 9.01 -2.11
C ALA A 400 -3.61 9.27 -3.58
N VAL A 401 -2.55 8.65 -4.07
CA VAL A 401 -2.20 8.67 -5.49
C VAL A 401 -3.22 7.82 -6.25
N PRO A 402 -3.98 8.39 -7.21
CA PRO A 402 -5.00 7.63 -7.92
C PRO A 402 -4.40 6.56 -8.82
N ALA A 403 -5.15 5.48 -9.04
CA ALA A 403 -4.73 4.41 -9.95
C ALA A 403 -4.82 4.78 -11.43
N ARG A 404 -5.56 5.85 -11.76
CA ARG A 404 -5.77 6.33 -13.14
C ARG A 404 -4.69 7.31 -13.57
N THR A 405 -4.19 7.17 -14.80
CA THR A 405 -3.17 8.07 -15.38
C THR A 405 -3.71 9.47 -15.68
N ASP A 406 -4.97 9.61 -16.04
CA ASP A 406 -5.63 10.87 -16.34
C ASP A 406 -5.92 11.74 -15.08
N LEU A 407 -5.60 11.24 -13.90
CA LEU A 407 -5.65 11.94 -12.61
C LEU A 407 -4.25 12.19 -12.01
N ALA A 408 -3.19 11.72 -12.65
CA ALA A 408 -1.82 11.79 -12.13
C ALA A 408 -1.08 13.09 -12.48
N GLU A 409 -1.75 14.12 -13.09
CA GLU A 409 -1.17 15.40 -13.45
C GLU A 409 -1.33 16.45 -12.35
#